data_c8e096e714c594bae6ec9d6eeb6925de
#
_entry.id   c8e096e714c594bae6ec9d6eeb6925de
#
_cell.length_a   1.000
_cell.length_b   1.000
_cell.length_c   1.000
_cell.angle_alpha   90.00
_cell.angle_beta   90.00
_cell.angle_gamma   90.00
#
_symmetry.space_group_name_H-M   'P 1'
#
loop_
_entity.id
_entity.type
_entity.pdbx_description
1 polymer ?
#
loop_
_entity_poly.entity_id
_entity_poly.type
_entity_poly.pdbx_seq_one_letter_code
_entity_poly.pdbx_strand_id
1 'polypeptide(L)'
;MSKKRFTPLQGLVHFTGWLPLGLLFFDFLNDNLTANPIQAIEQRTGLNAITFLLLSLACTPAASILGWSELTQRRKALGNYGFFYAALHVTAFFVLDYGLDLAAIWRDVGTKSYIIVGALAFLLLLPLALTSFNYWIKRLGKNWKRLHRLAYLISPLVVAHFFMAKKGDLLNLSGDIFQPLAYGVVTLILLLLRLAPLKKPLIAIRQRFFSR
;
A
#
# COMPACT_ATOMS: atom_id res chain seq x y z
N MET A 1 -32.16 11.91 -2.52
CA MET A 1 -30.81 11.33 -2.32
C MET A 1 -30.90 9.83 -2.51
N SER A 2 -30.40 9.29 -3.62
CA SER A 2 -30.38 7.83 -3.85
C SER A 2 -29.46 7.17 -2.81
N LYS A 3 -30.00 6.28 -1.96
CA LYS A 3 -29.21 5.45 -1.05
C LYS A 3 -28.25 4.61 -1.90
N LYS A 4 -26.93 4.87 -1.83
CA LYS A 4 -25.93 4.02 -2.48
C LYS A 4 -26.11 2.60 -1.92
N ARG A 5 -26.57 1.68 -2.77
CA ARG A 5 -26.68 0.26 -2.39
C ARG A 5 -25.29 -0.27 -2.05
N PHE A 6 -25.21 -1.05 -0.97
CA PHE A 6 -24.01 -1.79 -0.62
C PHE A 6 -23.79 -2.86 -1.70
N THR A 7 -22.58 -2.90 -2.27
CA THR A 7 -22.29 -3.84 -3.34
C THR A 7 -21.44 -5.01 -2.83
N PRO A 8 -21.51 -6.20 -3.48
CA PRO A 8 -20.65 -7.33 -3.12
C PRO A 8 -19.16 -6.98 -3.13
N LEU A 9 -18.70 -6.20 -4.11
CA LEU A 9 -17.32 -5.73 -4.18
C LEU A 9 -16.95 -4.86 -2.97
N GLN A 10 -17.87 -4.06 -2.47
CA GLN A 10 -17.64 -3.29 -1.24
C GLN A 10 -17.48 -4.21 -0.04
N GLY A 11 -18.33 -5.22 0.10
CA GLY A 11 -18.21 -6.24 1.15
C GLY A 11 -16.88 -6.96 1.10
N LEU A 12 -16.47 -7.40 -0.11
CA LEU A 12 -15.19 -8.06 -0.34
C LEU A 12 -14.00 -7.17 0.10
N VAL A 13 -13.99 -5.89 -0.30
CA VAL A 13 -12.92 -4.95 0.08
C VAL A 13 -12.82 -4.78 1.59
N HIS A 14 -13.94 -4.68 2.30
CA HIS A 14 -13.90 -4.55 3.75
C HIS A 14 -13.54 -5.87 4.44
N PHE A 15 -14.04 -6.99 3.95
CA PHE A 15 -13.67 -8.32 4.47
C PHE A 15 -12.16 -8.56 4.31
N THR A 16 -11.63 -8.41 3.08
CA THR A 16 -10.19 -8.58 2.82
C THR A 16 -9.34 -7.55 3.55
N GLY A 17 -9.89 -6.35 3.82
CA GLY A 17 -9.21 -5.30 4.58
C GLY A 17 -8.98 -5.67 6.05
N TRP A 18 -9.90 -6.37 6.68
CA TRP A 18 -9.80 -6.79 8.08
C TRP A 18 -9.21 -8.18 8.27
N LEU A 19 -9.33 -9.05 7.25
CA LEU A 19 -8.88 -10.44 7.31
C LEU A 19 -7.41 -10.59 7.77
N PRO A 20 -6.43 -9.84 7.22
CA PRO A 20 -5.03 -10.00 7.64
C PRO A 20 -4.81 -9.67 9.13
N LEU A 21 -5.53 -8.68 9.66
CA LEU A 21 -5.44 -8.36 11.09
C LEU A 21 -6.07 -9.47 11.93
N GLY A 22 -7.21 -10.02 11.52
CA GLY A 22 -7.85 -11.15 12.20
C GLY A 22 -6.95 -12.38 12.21
N LEU A 23 -6.29 -12.70 11.09
CA LEU A 23 -5.34 -13.81 11.01
C LEU A 23 -4.08 -13.55 11.87
N LEU A 24 -3.55 -12.33 11.86
CA LEU A 24 -2.41 -11.96 12.72
C LEU A 24 -2.74 -12.14 14.20
N PHE A 25 -3.92 -11.70 14.60
CA PHE A 25 -4.39 -11.83 15.99
C PHE A 25 -4.64 -13.30 16.37
N PHE A 26 -5.24 -14.08 15.46
CA PHE A 26 -5.43 -15.52 15.66
C PHE A 26 -4.09 -16.24 15.84
N ASP A 27 -3.10 -15.98 14.97
CA ASP A 27 -1.77 -16.58 15.07
C ASP A 27 -1.05 -16.16 16.36
N PHE A 28 -1.22 -14.91 16.79
CA PHE A 28 -0.68 -14.41 18.05
C PHE A 28 -1.25 -15.16 19.26
N LEU A 29 -2.58 -15.37 19.31
CA LEU A 29 -3.24 -16.06 20.43
C LEU A 29 -2.92 -17.56 20.49
N ASN A 30 -2.53 -18.17 19.39
CA ASN A 30 -2.21 -19.59 19.29
C ASN A 30 -0.71 -19.88 19.25
N ASP A 31 0.16 -18.91 19.55
CA ASP A 31 1.62 -19.01 19.49
C ASP A 31 2.14 -19.49 18.12
N ASN A 32 1.39 -19.23 17.04
CA ASN A 32 1.72 -19.63 15.68
C ASN A 32 2.57 -18.57 14.94
N LEU A 33 3.06 -17.55 15.63
CA LEU A 33 4.05 -16.63 15.08
C LEU A 33 5.42 -17.29 15.02
N THR A 34 6.30 -16.72 14.18
CA THR A 34 7.70 -17.22 14.07
C THR A 34 8.45 -17.11 15.40
N ALA A 35 9.65 -17.69 15.48
CA ALA A 35 10.53 -17.58 16.64
C ALA A 35 10.81 -16.13 17.09
N ASN A 36 10.63 -15.14 16.19
CA ASN A 36 10.62 -13.73 16.52
C ASN A 36 9.24 -13.12 16.22
N PRO A 37 8.32 -13.09 17.20
CA PRO A 37 6.96 -12.57 17.02
C PRO A 37 6.92 -11.10 16.63
N ILE A 38 7.81 -10.26 17.16
CA ILE A 38 7.87 -8.83 16.84
C ILE A 38 8.16 -8.64 15.36
N GLN A 39 9.19 -9.31 14.85
CA GLN A 39 9.54 -9.28 13.44
C GLN A 39 8.40 -9.79 12.55
N ALA A 40 7.69 -10.85 12.97
CA ALA A 40 6.54 -11.37 12.23
C ALA A 40 5.40 -10.33 12.13
N ILE A 41 5.10 -9.62 13.23
CA ILE A 41 4.09 -8.55 13.28
C ILE A 41 4.50 -7.42 12.33
N GLU A 42 5.76 -6.97 12.41
CA GLU A 42 6.27 -5.91 11.52
C GLU A 42 6.21 -6.30 10.05
N GLN A 43 6.69 -7.49 9.70
CA GLN A 43 6.70 -7.95 8.31
C GLN A 43 5.28 -8.11 7.76
N ARG A 44 4.35 -8.69 8.51
CA ARG A 44 2.96 -8.88 8.08
C ARG A 44 2.22 -7.55 7.94
N THR A 45 2.39 -6.62 8.89
CA THR A 45 1.75 -5.30 8.80
C THR A 45 2.34 -4.46 7.66
N GLY A 46 3.66 -4.45 7.48
CA GLY A 46 4.32 -3.78 6.36
C GLY A 46 3.93 -4.35 4.99
N LEU A 47 3.86 -5.68 4.87
CA LEU A 47 3.42 -6.35 3.64
C LEU A 47 1.97 -6.02 3.29
N ASN A 48 1.07 -6.00 4.27
CA ASN A 48 -0.32 -5.61 4.04
C ASN A 48 -0.44 -4.12 3.67
N ALA A 49 0.37 -3.24 4.27
CA ALA A 49 0.40 -1.83 3.92
C ALA A 49 0.72 -1.62 2.43
N ILE A 50 1.82 -2.19 1.93
CA ILE A 50 2.19 -2.06 0.52
C ILE A 50 1.16 -2.73 -0.40
N THR A 51 0.62 -3.90 -0.03
CA THR A 51 -0.40 -4.60 -0.81
C THR A 51 -1.64 -3.73 -1.02
N PHE A 52 -2.21 -3.16 0.04
CA PHE A 52 -3.40 -2.30 -0.07
C PHE A 52 -3.11 -0.97 -0.77
N LEU A 53 -1.91 -0.40 -0.62
CA LEU A 53 -1.49 0.77 -1.39
C LEU A 53 -1.44 0.47 -2.89
N LEU A 54 -0.86 -0.67 -3.30
CA LEU A 54 -0.80 -1.07 -4.70
C LEU A 54 -2.18 -1.44 -5.26
N LEU A 55 -3.03 -2.12 -4.49
CA LEU A 55 -4.43 -2.37 -4.87
C LEU A 55 -5.20 -1.05 -5.08
N SER A 56 -5.01 -0.07 -4.20
CA SER A 56 -5.58 1.27 -4.38
C SER A 56 -5.05 1.94 -5.66
N LEU A 57 -3.76 1.80 -5.95
CA LEU A 57 -3.14 2.32 -7.15
C LEU A 57 -3.67 1.61 -8.41
N ALA A 58 -3.92 0.30 -8.35
CA ALA A 58 -4.44 -0.52 -9.45
C ALA A 58 -5.88 -0.19 -9.83
N CYS A 59 -6.72 0.29 -8.91
CA CYS A 59 -8.14 0.54 -9.16
C CYS A 59 -8.41 1.39 -10.41
N THR A 60 -7.61 2.43 -10.66
CA THR A 60 -7.87 3.35 -11.78
C THR A 60 -7.48 2.75 -13.14
N PRO A 61 -6.28 2.18 -13.36
CA PRO A 61 -5.97 1.52 -14.61
C PRO A 61 -6.86 0.30 -14.84
N ALA A 62 -7.12 -0.52 -13.84
CA ALA A 62 -8.01 -1.66 -13.95
C ALA A 62 -9.44 -1.25 -14.36
N ALA A 63 -10.02 -0.26 -13.72
CA ALA A 63 -11.33 0.25 -14.10
C ALA A 63 -11.38 0.74 -15.56
N SER A 64 -10.33 1.39 -16.03
CA SER A 64 -10.26 1.90 -17.40
C SER A 64 -10.08 0.77 -18.42
N ILE A 65 -9.23 -0.22 -18.12
CA ILE A 65 -8.90 -1.33 -19.02
C ILE A 65 -10.07 -2.34 -19.05
N LEU A 66 -10.62 -2.71 -17.88
CA LEU A 66 -11.71 -3.67 -17.78
C LEU A 66 -13.10 -3.06 -18.05
N GLY A 67 -13.23 -1.73 -18.00
CA GLY A 67 -14.54 -1.06 -18.11
C GLY A 67 -15.37 -1.13 -16.82
N TRP A 68 -14.80 -1.58 -15.72
CA TRP A 68 -15.51 -1.75 -14.45
C TRP A 68 -15.33 -0.53 -13.55
N SER A 69 -16.25 0.45 -13.72
CA SER A 69 -16.19 1.76 -13.04
C SER A 69 -16.26 1.68 -11.51
N GLU A 70 -16.86 0.62 -10.96
CA GLU A 70 -16.97 0.43 -9.51
C GLU A 70 -15.61 0.34 -8.82
N LEU A 71 -14.58 -0.20 -9.48
CA LEU A 71 -13.23 -0.29 -8.94
C LEU A 71 -12.69 1.09 -8.50
N THR A 72 -13.01 2.16 -9.25
CA THR A 72 -12.55 3.51 -8.88
C THR A 72 -13.13 3.98 -7.55
N GLN A 73 -14.34 3.50 -7.20
CA GLN A 73 -15.00 3.85 -5.94
C GLN A 73 -14.33 3.14 -4.75
N ARG A 74 -13.68 1.99 -4.97
CA ARG A 74 -12.99 1.20 -3.93
C ARG A 74 -11.59 1.73 -3.62
N ARG A 75 -11.00 2.55 -4.51
CA ARG A 75 -9.66 3.12 -4.35
C ARG A 75 -9.45 3.79 -2.99
N LYS A 76 -10.44 4.57 -2.51
CA LYS A 76 -10.35 5.27 -1.21
C LYS A 76 -10.28 4.28 -0.04
N ALA A 77 -11.14 3.27 -0.02
CA ALA A 77 -11.16 2.27 1.05
C ALA A 77 -9.85 1.49 1.11
N LEU A 78 -9.35 1.02 -0.05
CA LEU A 78 -8.07 0.32 -0.15
C LEU A 78 -6.89 1.19 0.29
N GLY A 79 -6.86 2.47 -0.11
CA GLY A 79 -5.83 3.40 0.34
C GLY A 79 -5.85 3.63 1.86
N ASN A 80 -7.05 3.69 2.46
CA ASN A 80 -7.19 3.83 3.90
C ASN A 80 -6.72 2.56 4.65
N TYR A 81 -6.99 1.35 4.11
CA TYR A 81 -6.41 0.12 4.66
C TYR A 81 -4.89 0.11 4.53
N GLY A 82 -4.33 0.55 3.41
CA GLY A 82 -2.88 0.70 3.25
C GLY A 82 -2.27 1.60 4.31
N PHE A 83 -2.88 2.75 4.58
CA PHE A 83 -2.46 3.64 5.66
C PHE A 83 -2.63 3.01 7.04
N PHE A 84 -3.75 2.34 7.30
CA PHE A 84 -4.01 1.67 8.58
C PHE A 84 -2.92 0.64 8.91
N TYR A 85 -2.57 -0.22 7.95
CA TYR A 85 -1.51 -1.20 8.14
C TYR A 85 -0.12 -0.56 8.22
N ALA A 86 0.14 0.55 7.50
CA ALA A 86 1.37 1.31 7.64
C ALA A 86 1.49 1.94 9.05
N ALA A 87 0.39 2.45 9.61
CA ALA A 87 0.36 2.96 10.97
C ALA A 87 0.62 1.85 12.00
N LEU A 88 0.02 0.66 11.82
CA LEU A 88 0.30 -0.50 12.68
C LEU A 88 1.77 -0.93 12.59
N HIS A 89 2.35 -0.95 11.37
CA HIS A 89 3.77 -1.28 11.16
C HIS A 89 4.69 -0.29 11.91
N VAL A 90 4.44 1.01 11.76
CA VAL A 90 5.20 2.05 12.45
C VAL A 90 5.00 1.95 13.98
N THR A 91 3.79 1.64 14.44
CA THR A 91 3.53 1.45 15.88
C THR A 91 4.29 0.23 16.40
N ALA A 92 4.28 -0.90 15.68
CA ALA A 92 5.04 -2.10 16.06
C ALA A 92 6.54 -1.78 16.17
N PHE A 93 7.11 -1.08 15.21
CA PHE A 93 8.49 -0.61 15.22
C PHE A 93 8.81 0.23 16.48
N PHE A 94 8.01 1.26 16.77
CA PHE A 94 8.28 2.14 17.91
C PHE A 94 8.05 1.45 19.26
N VAL A 95 6.98 0.66 19.38
CA VAL A 95 6.51 0.13 20.67
C VAL A 95 7.09 -1.25 20.96
N LEU A 96 7.07 -2.16 19.97
CA LEU A 96 7.45 -3.55 20.19
C LEU A 96 8.95 -3.79 19.95
N ASP A 97 9.52 -3.21 18.88
CA ASP A 97 10.92 -3.43 18.51
C ASP A 97 11.86 -2.54 19.36
N TYR A 98 11.53 -1.27 19.52
CA TYR A 98 12.39 -0.32 20.27
C TYR A 98 11.89 0.03 21.67
N GLY A 99 10.71 -0.46 22.12
CA GLY A 99 10.19 -0.15 23.45
C GLY A 99 10.09 1.34 23.76
N LEU A 100 9.89 2.19 22.73
CA LEU A 100 9.88 3.66 22.80
C LEU A 100 11.24 4.29 23.17
N ASP A 101 12.35 3.54 23.05
CA ASP A 101 13.70 4.11 23.21
C ASP A 101 14.09 4.97 22.01
N LEU A 102 13.78 6.28 22.10
CA LEU A 102 14.10 7.24 21.04
C LEU A 102 15.61 7.41 20.82
N ALA A 103 16.44 7.17 21.84
CA ALA A 103 17.90 7.25 21.71
C ALA A 103 18.44 6.08 20.89
N ALA A 104 17.91 4.87 21.08
CA ALA A 104 18.26 3.71 20.28
C ALA A 104 17.79 3.91 18.81
N ILE A 105 16.57 4.39 18.59
CA ILE A 105 16.06 4.71 17.26
C ILE A 105 16.99 5.71 16.56
N TRP A 106 17.38 6.79 17.24
CA TRP A 106 18.24 7.82 16.65
C TRP A 106 19.60 7.28 16.25
N ARG A 107 20.21 6.42 17.05
CA ARG A 107 21.46 5.73 16.71
C ARG A 107 21.31 4.85 15.47
N ASP A 108 20.22 4.10 15.39
CA ASP A 108 19.97 3.16 14.30
C ASP A 108 19.60 3.86 12.98
N VAL A 109 18.94 5.03 13.03
CA VAL A 109 18.68 5.87 11.87
C VAL A 109 19.97 6.24 11.13
N GLY A 110 21.08 6.46 11.86
CA GLY A 110 22.39 6.76 11.27
C GLY A 110 23.04 5.58 10.54
N THR A 111 22.67 4.33 10.87
CA THR A 111 23.28 3.11 10.33
C THR A 111 22.35 2.30 9.43
N LYS A 112 21.05 2.41 9.62
CA LYS A 112 20.01 1.64 8.91
C LYS A 112 19.20 2.54 7.96
N SER A 113 19.71 2.77 6.77
CA SER A 113 19.10 3.69 5.78
C SER A 113 17.63 3.37 5.44
N TYR A 114 17.20 2.09 5.57
CA TYR A 114 15.80 1.73 5.33
C TYR A 114 14.83 2.43 6.30
N ILE A 115 15.26 2.75 7.54
CA ILE A 115 14.43 3.48 8.50
C ILE A 115 14.09 4.87 7.96
N ILE A 116 15.08 5.58 7.38
CA ILE A 116 14.88 6.92 6.80
C ILE A 116 13.89 6.85 5.64
N VAL A 117 14.07 5.88 4.73
CA VAL A 117 13.20 5.74 3.55
C VAL A 117 11.78 5.39 3.96
N GLY A 118 11.62 4.48 4.96
CA GLY A 118 10.31 4.12 5.52
C GLY A 118 9.62 5.29 6.21
N ALA A 119 10.36 6.04 7.03
CA ALA A 119 9.85 7.23 7.70
C ALA A 119 9.40 8.30 6.69
N LEU A 120 10.20 8.57 5.64
CA LEU A 120 9.84 9.50 4.58
C LEU A 120 8.56 9.04 3.86
N ALA A 121 8.45 7.76 3.50
CA ALA A 121 7.28 7.21 2.85
C ALA A 121 6.02 7.36 3.74
N PHE A 122 6.13 7.08 5.04
CA PHE A 122 5.03 7.22 5.99
C PHE A 122 4.62 8.69 6.17
N LEU A 123 5.58 9.61 6.33
CA LEU A 123 5.31 11.04 6.44
C LEU A 123 4.61 11.61 5.21
N LEU A 124 4.96 11.13 4.01
CA LEU A 124 4.27 11.51 2.78
C LEU A 124 2.86 10.88 2.68
N LEU A 125 2.67 9.69 3.25
CA LEU A 125 1.37 8.99 3.26
C LEU A 125 0.38 9.63 4.23
N LEU A 126 0.87 10.18 5.33
CA LEU A 126 0.05 10.80 6.39
C LEU A 126 -0.91 11.88 5.87
N PRO A 127 -0.47 12.92 5.10
CA PRO A 127 -1.38 13.92 4.57
C PRO A 127 -2.42 13.34 3.59
N LEU A 128 -2.12 12.26 2.87
CA LEU A 128 -3.08 11.59 2.00
C LEU A 128 -4.20 10.95 2.81
N ALA A 129 -3.87 10.29 3.92
CA ALA A 129 -4.83 9.69 4.82
C ALA A 129 -5.70 10.75 5.52
N LEU A 130 -5.08 11.77 6.10
CA LEU A 130 -5.77 12.87 6.79
C LEU A 130 -6.73 13.63 5.85
N THR A 131 -6.37 13.78 4.58
CA THR A 131 -7.21 14.47 3.59
C THR A 131 -8.16 13.55 2.83
N SER A 132 -8.26 12.28 3.19
CA SER A 132 -9.20 11.32 2.57
C SER A 132 -10.65 11.55 2.93
N PHE A 133 -10.97 12.33 3.97
CA PHE A 133 -12.34 12.62 4.40
C PHE A 133 -13.05 13.60 3.45
N ASN A 134 -14.38 13.49 3.35
CA ASN A 134 -15.19 14.32 2.43
C ASN A 134 -15.06 15.82 2.70
N TYR A 135 -14.84 16.23 3.94
CA TYR A 135 -14.57 17.61 4.32
C TYR A 135 -13.36 18.18 3.56
N TRP A 136 -12.23 17.48 3.60
CA TRP A 136 -11.01 17.91 2.93
C TRP A 136 -11.08 17.86 1.41
N ILE A 137 -11.80 16.87 0.86
CA ILE A 137 -12.04 16.77 -0.58
C ILE A 137 -12.74 18.04 -1.09
N LYS A 138 -13.78 18.50 -0.36
CA LYS A 138 -14.51 19.72 -0.69
C LYS A 138 -13.66 20.98 -0.48
N ARG A 139 -12.93 21.06 0.64
CA ARG A 139 -12.12 22.23 1.01
C ARG A 139 -10.91 22.43 0.10
N LEU A 140 -10.20 21.37 -0.27
CA LEU A 140 -9.00 21.43 -1.12
C LEU A 140 -9.34 21.49 -2.62
N GLY A 141 -10.51 21.04 -3.05
CA GLY A 141 -10.95 21.07 -4.44
C GLY A 141 -9.91 20.49 -5.41
N LYS A 142 -9.41 21.32 -6.34
CA LYS A 142 -8.39 20.91 -7.34
C LYS A 142 -7.05 20.50 -6.68
N ASN A 143 -6.68 21.11 -5.54
CA ASN A 143 -5.45 20.82 -4.84
C ASN A 143 -5.47 19.43 -4.19
N TRP A 144 -6.64 18.90 -3.84
CA TRP A 144 -6.79 17.54 -3.37
C TRP A 144 -6.23 16.52 -4.38
N LYS A 145 -6.55 16.68 -5.66
CA LYS A 145 -6.03 15.80 -6.73
C LYS A 145 -4.50 15.93 -6.88
N ARG A 146 -3.95 17.14 -6.70
CA ARG A 146 -2.49 17.39 -6.76
C ARG A 146 -1.80 16.69 -5.59
N LEU A 147 -2.30 16.86 -4.36
CA LEU A 147 -1.78 16.21 -3.16
C LEU A 147 -1.78 14.68 -3.31
N HIS A 148 -2.91 14.10 -3.77
CA HIS A 148 -3.03 12.65 -3.92
C HIS A 148 -2.18 12.05 -5.06
N ARG A 149 -1.49 12.87 -5.87
CA ARG A 149 -0.45 12.40 -6.80
C ARG A 149 0.83 11.94 -6.07
N LEU A 150 1.03 12.36 -4.82
CA LEU A 150 2.13 11.84 -3.99
C LEU A 150 2.11 10.31 -3.87
N ALA A 151 0.95 9.66 -4.05
CA ALA A 151 0.85 8.20 -4.11
C ALA A 151 1.79 7.58 -5.17
N TYR A 152 2.10 8.31 -6.25
CA TYR A 152 3.02 7.86 -7.31
C TYR A 152 4.50 7.96 -6.89
N LEU A 153 4.83 8.81 -5.93
CA LEU A 153 6.15 8.91 -5.32
C LEU A 153 6.27 7.93 -4.14
N ILE A 154 5.21 7.81 -3.35
CA ILE A 154 5.18 6.94 -2.17
C ILE A 154 5.37 5.47 -2.58
N SER A 155 4.71 5.01 -3.65
CA SER A 155 4.77 3.60 -4.05
C SER A 155 6.20 3.12 -4.36
N PRO A 156 7.05 3.78 -5.15
CA PRO A 156 8.44 3.36 -5.32
C PRO A 156 9.28 3.52 -4.05
N LEU A 157 9.01 4.54 -3.20
CA LEU A 157 9.70 4.67 -1.91
C LEU A 157 9.43 3.50 -0.98
N VAL A 158 8.17 3.04 -0.90
CA VAL A 158 7.82 1.86 -0.09
C VAL A 158 8.46 0.59 -0.64
N VAL A 159 8.54 0.43 -1.96
CA VAL A 159 9.27 -0.69 -2.58
C VAL A 159 10.76 -0.61 -2.25
N ALA A 160 11.38 0.56 -2.36
CA ALA A 160 12.79 0.76 -2.00
C ALA A 160 13.04 0.42 -0.52
N HIS A 161 12.17 0.91 0.39
CA HIS A 161 12.20 0.55 1.80
C HIS A 161 12.13 -0.97 1.99
N PHE A 162 11.22 -1.65 1.30
CA PHE A 162 11.04 -3.10 1.39
C PHE A 162 12.29 -3.86 0.93
N PHE A 163 12.91 -3.45 -0.19
CA PHE A 163 14.19 -4.02 -0.64
C PHE A 163 15.30 -3.85 0.39
N MET A 164 15.44 -2.64 0.94
CA MET A 164 16.50 -2.33 1.90
C MET A 164 16.31 -3.02 3.25
N ALA A 165 15.06 -3.32 3.64
CA ALA A 165 14.73 -4.00 4.89
C ALA A 165 14.91 -5.52 4.80
N LYS A 166 14.99 -6.10 3.60
CA LYS A 166 15.20 -7.53 3.39
C LYS A 166 16.69 -7.85 3.21
N LYS A 167 17.10 -9.00 3.76
CA LYS A 167 18.45 -9.52 3.58
C LYS A 167 18.55 -10.23 2.22
N GLY A 168 18.99 -9.51 1.20
CA GLY A 168 19.18 -10.07 -0.12
C GLY A 168 20.11 -9.24 -0.99
N ASP A 169 20.65 -9.86 -2.02
CA ASP A 169 21.54 -9.24 -2.99
C ASP A 169 20.86 -9.24 -4.37
N LEU A 170 20.58 -8.05 -4.89
CA LEU A 170 19.95 -7.85 -6.20
C LEU A 170 20.88 -8.23 -7.35
N LEU A 171 22.19 -8.07 -7.18
CA LEU A 171 23.16 -8.34 -8.25
C LEU A 171 23.34 -9.84 -8.45
N ASN A 172 23.36 -10.61 -7.34
CA ASN A 172 23.53 -12.05 -7.35
C ASN A 172 22.21 -12.82 -7.31
N LEU A 173 21.05 -12.14 -7.32
CA LEU A 173 19.70 -12.70 -7.22
C LEU A 173 19.57 -13.74 -6.07
N SER A 174 20.16 -13.43 -4.91
CA SER A 174 20.22 -14.32 -3.76
C SER A 174 19.55 -13.72 -2.53
N GLY A 175 19.09 -14.60 -1.62
CA GLY A 175 18.39 -14.20 -0.41
C GLY A 175 16.92 -13.83 -0.65
N ASP A 176 16.34 -13.06 0.27
CA ASP A 176 14.90 -12.73 0.35
C ASP A 176 14.47 -11.61 -0.62
N ILE A 177 14.90 -11.65 -1.89
CA ILE A 177 14.66 -10.56 -2.86
C ILE A 177 13.42 -10.76 -3.73
N PHE A 178 12.97 -12.00 -3.92
CA PHE A 178 11.88 -12.31 -4.87
C PHE A 178 10.59 -11.57 -4.55
N GLN A 179 10.24 -11.48 -3.27
CA GLN A 179 9.03 -10.79 -2.85
C GLN A 179 9.11 -9.28 -3.09
N PRO A 180 10.13 -8.53 -2.62
CA PRO A 180 10.31 -7.12 -2.96
C PRO A 180 10.40 -6.88 -4.48
N LEU A 181 11.06 -7.77 -5.24
CA LEU A 181 11.15 -7.67 -6.70
C LEU A 181 9.78 -7.76 -7.36
N ALA A 182 8.94 -8.71 -6.96
CA ALA A 182 7.58 -8.83 -7.45
C ALA A 182 6.76 -7.56 -7.20
N TYR A 183 6.83 -7.00 -6.00
CA TYR A 183 6.17 -5.73 -5.66
C TYR A 183 6.75 -4.55 -6.47
N GLY A 184 8.05 -4.55 -6.74
CA GLY A 184 8.71 -3.58 -7.61
C GLY A 184 8.20 -3.63 -9.04
N VAL A 185 8.14 -4.82 -9.63
CA VAL A 185 7.61 -5.04 -10.98
C VAL A 185 6.14 -4.62 -11.08
N VAL A 186 5.30 -5.03 -10.11
CA VAL A 186 3.89 -4.61 -10.05
C VAL A 186 3.78 -3.09 -9.97
N THR A 187 4.57 -2.44 -9.11
CA THR A 187 4.59 -0.98 -8.97
C THR A 187 4.96 -0.32 -10.30
N LEU A 188 6.02 -0.79 -10.96
CA LEU A 188 6.44 -0.27 -12.27
C LEU A 188 5.32 -0.39 -13.31
N ILE A 189 4.71 -1.57 -13.44
CA ILE A 189 3.59 -1.79 -14.36
C ILE A 189 2.44 -0.83 -14.07
N LEU A 190 2.05 -0.68 -12.81
CA LEU A 190 0.95 0.20 -12.42
C LEU A 190 1.24 1.68 -12.72
N LEU A 191 2.49 2.13 -12.56
CA LEU A 191 2.91 3.47 -12.91
C LEU A 191 2.94 3.67 -14.43
N LEU A 192 3.47 2.70 -15.19
CA LEU A 192 3.49 2.73 -16.65
C LEU A 192 2.08 2.76 -17.26
N LEU A 193 1.13 2.01 -16.69
CA LEU A 193 -0.28 2.03 -17.10
C LEU A 193 -0.99 3.38 -16.85
N ARG A 194 -0.35 4.33 -16.17
CA ARG A 194 -0.82 5.72 -16.06
C ARG A 194 -0.47 6.57 -17.28
N LEU A 195 0.52 6.13 -18.05
CA LEU A 195 0.92 6.83 -19.26
C LEU A 195 -0.10 6.58 -20.38
N ALA A 196 -0.55 7.67 -21.02
CA ALA A 196 -1.56 7.59 -22.08
C ALA A 196 -1.19 6.67 -23.26
N PRO A 197 0.09 6.64 -23.74
CA PRO A 197 0.46 5.78 -24.86
C PRO A 197 0.34 4.28 -24.55
N LEU A 198 0.57 3.86 -23.33
CA LEU A 198 0.45 2.45 -22.92
C LEU A 198 -0.98 2.02 -22.59
N LYS A 199 -1.79 2.96 -22.10
CA LYS A 199 -3.18 2.69 -21.70
C LYS A 199 -4.15 2.66 -22.89
N LYS A 200 -3.99 3.55 -23.87
CA LYS A 200 -4.91 3.69 -25.01
C LYS A 200 -5.09 2.40 -25.82
N PRO A 201 -4.02 1.68 -26.22
CA PRO A 201 -4.18 0.45 -27.00
C PRO A 201 -4.92 -0.65 -26.23
N LEU A 202 -4.69 -0.78 -24.93
CA LEU A 202 -5.40 -1.77 -24.09
C LEU A 202 -6.92 -1.49 -24.05
N ILE A 203 -7.29 -0.23 -23.94
CA ILE A 203 -8.71 0.17 -23.98
C ILE A 203 -9.30 -0.10 -25.36
N ALA A 204 -8.58 0.19 -26.45
CA ALA A 204 -9.04 -0.06 -27.81
C ALA A 204 -9.26 -1.57 -28.09
N ILE A 205 -8.34 -2.42 -27.61
CA ILE A 205 -8.49 -3.88 -27.68
C ILE A 205 -9.77 -4.32 -26.99
N ARG A 206 -10.00 -3.89 -25.73
CA ARG A 206 -11.24 -4.20 -25.02
C ARG A 206 -12.49 -3.80 -25.82
N GLN A 207 -12.52 -2.57 -26.34
CA GLN A 207 -13.66 -2.08 -27.10
C GLN A 207 -13.98 -2.93 -28.33
N ARG A 208 -12.95 -3.45 -29.02
CA ARG A 208 -13.12 -4.35 -30.17
C ARG A 208 -13.75 -5.70 -29.78
N PHE A 209 -13.41 -6.23 -28.59
CA PHE A 209 -13.92 -7.54 -28.14
C PHE A 209 -15.30 -7.46 -27.49
N PHE A 210 -15.65 -6.37 -26.83
CA PHE A 210 -16.89 -6.23 -26.04
C PHE A 210 -17.93 -5.28 -26.65
N SER A 211 -17.70 -4.78 -27.87
CA SER A 211 -18.68 -3.99 -28.64
C SER A 211 -19.53 -4.84 -29.60
N ARG A 212 -19.52 -6.18 -29.44
CA ARG A 212 -20.42 -7.08 -30.16
C ARG A 212 -21.63 -7.43 -29.33
#